data_0ee04a0398b208ff667e5140195d0e75
#
_entry.id   0ee04a0398b208ff667e5140195d0e75
#
_cell.length_a   1.000
_cell.length_b   1.000
_cell.length_c   1.000
_cell.angle_alpha   90.00
_cell.angle_beta   90.00
_cell.angle_gamma   90.00
#
_symmetry.space_group_name_H-M   'P 1'
#
loop_
_entity.id
_entity.type
_entity.pdbx_description
1 polymer ?
#
loop_
_entity_poly.entity_id
_entity_poly.type
_entity_poly.pdbx_seq_one_letter_code
_entity_poly.pdbx_strand_id
1 'polypeptide(L)'
;MKKIFLVGYYGHNNLGDEMLFESMLEMFKEIKFEGKIYVISDKTKIEKEYKFKVFTIDKYDFPKIINTIKDIDLMIYGGGNLLQSETSLKSFLYYDFLFSIAKHYKKNILFVSQGFGHFKHKYALKRLKKILKYKRLFGILRDETSYRYAKRYSGNFELGTDIGVIKYKNIIFKKDPQKMHISIIIKNRRNWAKILYILEQINVKRITPIVLNKSQDSIIAYEFFEKYKDEINISFPVSEENKILYEILKSEFVISDRLHGGILSLYLGVPVIMYKNQKNYRVFKTINNEYNLFFKDEEDLIGAISKIYDFKFNNMQEKFVNNLNETHEKTVNLIKTFL
;
A
#
# COMPACT_ATOMS: atom_id res chain seq x y z
N MET A 1 -29.20 3.04 11.50
CA MET A 1 -27.97 3.68 10.98
C MET A 1 -26.91 2.60 10.85
N LYS A 2 -26.33 2.41 9.67
CA LYS A 2 -25.36 1.34 9.38
C LYS A 2 -24.02 1.58 10.10
N LYS A 3 -23.36 0.49 10.49
CA LYS A 3 -22.12 0.51 11.27
C LYS A 3 -21.07 -0.38 10.59
N ILE A 4 -19.91 0.18 10.32
CA ILE A 4 -18.79 -0.51 9.68
C ILE A 4 -17.62 -0.57 10.67
N PHE A 5 -16.90 -1.69 10.70
CA PHE A 5 -15.61 -1.80 11.36
C PHE A 5 -14.51 -1.92 10.32
N LEU A 6 -13.73 -0.87 10.16
CA LEU A 6 -12.64 -0.79 9.19
C LEU A 6 -11.32 -1.19 9.85
N VAL A 7 -10.72 -2.26 9.37
CA VAL A 7 -9.48 -2.87 9.90
C VAL A 7 -8.33 -2.56 8.97
N GLY A 8 -7.26 -2.00 9.50
CA GLY A 8 -6.01 -1.70 8.79
C GLY A 8 -4.88 -1.35 9.75
N TYR A 9 -3.71 -1.02 9.21
CA TYR A 9 -2.55 -0.55 9.97
C TYR A 9 -2.46 0.98 9.90
N TYR A 10 -3.50 1.65 10.38
CA TYR A 10 -3.68 3.10 10.26
C TYR A 10 -3.15 3.85 11.48
N GLY A 11 -2.74 5.14 11.31
CA GLY A 11 -2.25 5.99 12.38
C GLY A 11 -0.80 5.72 12.82
N HIS A 12 -0.01 5.02 12.01
CA HIS A 12 1.38 4.66 12.35
C HIS A 12 2.45 5.43 11.55
N ASN A 13 2.10 6.62 11.03
CA ASN A 13 3.00 7.47 10.24
C ASN A 13 3.60 6.75 9.02
N ASN A 14 2.86 5.86 8.39
CA ASN A 14 3.20 5.17 7.17
C ASN A 14 2.27 5.65 6.05
N LEU A 15 2.76 6.52 5.17
CA LEU A 15 1.95 7.13 4.11
C LEU A 15 1.17 6.10 3.29
N GLY A 16 1.76 4.92 3.00
CA GLY A 16 1.06 3.90 2.23
C GLY A 16 -0.18 3.33 2.92
N ASP A 17 -0.15 3.15 4.24
CA ASP A 17 -1.31 2.67 4.99
C ASP A 17 -2.34 3.79 5.20
N GLU A 18 -1.89 5.05 5.37
CA GLU A 18 -2.78 6.22 5.42
C GLU A 18 -3.48 6.44 4.07
N MET A 19 -2.77 6.28 2.95
CA MET A 19 -3.37 6.33 1.60
C MET A 19 -4.48 5.28 1.42
N LEU A 20 -4.28 4.06 1.91
CA LEU A 20 -5.32 3.02 1.89
C LEU A 20 -6.53 3.42 2.73
N PHE A 21 -6.30 3.98 3.93
CA PHE A 21 -7.37 4.45 4.81
C PHE A 21 -8.20 5.56 4.15
N GLU A 22 -7.54 6.61 3.66
CA GLU A 22 -8.22 7.73 3.03
C GLU A 22 -8.94 7.32 1.73
N SER A 23 -8.36 6.40 0.95
CA SER A 23 -9.03 5.82 -0.22
C SER A 23 -10.33 5.10 0.15
N MET A 24 -10.37 4.39 1.27
CA MET A 24 -11.61 3.79 1.78
C MET A 24 -12.63 4.88 2.18
N LEU A 25 -12.19 5.95 2.84
CA LEU A 25 -13.09 7.06 3.21
C LEU A 25 -13.67 7.78 1.97
N GLU A 26 -12.87 8.00 0.92
CA GLU A 26 -13.36 8.57 -0.33
C GLU A 26 -14.40 7.66 -1.03
N MET A 27 -14.22 6.33 -0.97
CA MET A 27 -15.25 5.38 -1.45
C MET A 27 -16.55 5.49 -0.65
N PHE A 28 -16.50 5.60 0.67
CA PHE A 28 -17.69 5.81 1.49
C PHE A 28 -18.37 7.14 1.20
N LYS A 29 -17.62 8.18 0.92
CA LYS A 29 -18.14 9.48 0.49
C LYS A 29 -18.85 9.38 -0.85
N GLU A 30 -18.27 8.68 -1.82
CA GLU A 30 -18.83 8.47 -3.15
C GLU A 30 -20.19 7.76 -3.09
N ILE A 31 -20.31 6.72 -2.26
CA ILE A 31 -21.58 6.01 -2.07
C ILE A 31 -22.58 6.76 -1.19
N LYS A 32 -22.24 7.98 -0.76
CA LYS A 32 -23.05 8.80 0.16
C LYS A 32 -23.42 8.05 1.44
N PHE A 33 -22.45 7.30 1.98
CA PHE A 33 -22.67 6.52 3.20
C PHE A 33 -23.09 7.43 4.36
N GLU A 34 -24.17 7.05 5.02
CA GLU A 34 -24.68 7.74 6.22
C GLU A 34 -24.68 6.75 7.39
N GLY A 35 -23.61 6.78 8.17
CA GLY A 35 -23.44 5.78 9.21
C GLY A 35 -22.27 6.06 10.14
N LYS A 36 -21.85 5.01 10.83
CA LYS A 36 -20.70 5.04 11.74
C LYS A 36 -19.60 4.11 11.22
N ILE A 37 -18.39 4.62 11.18
CA ILE A 37 -17.19 3.83 10.86
C ILE A 37 -16.34 3.77 12.13
N TYR A 38 -16.03 2.55 12.57
CA TYR A 38 -15.13 2.30 13.69
C TYR A 38 -13.78 1.85 13.15
N VAL A 39 -12.70 2.44 13.64
CA VAL A 39 -11.33 2.20 13.20
C VAL A 39 -10.45 1.93 14.40
N ILE A 40 -9.59 0.93 14.31
CA ILE A 40 -8.57 0.72 15.35
C ILE A 40 -7.40 1.67 15.07
N SER A 41 -7.32 2.73 15.83
CA SER A 41 -6.20 3.68 15.82
C SER A 41 -6.32 4.63 16.99
N ASP A 42 -5.19 4.94 17.61
CA ASP A 42 -5.04 5.97 18.62
C ASP A 42 -4.54 7.31 18.04
N LYS A 43 -4.11 7.33 16.80
CA LYS A 43 -3.38 8.45 16.16
C LYS A 43 -3.95 8.91 14.82
N THR A 44 -5.00 8.27 14.32
CA THR A 44 -5.57 8.67 13.03
C THR A 44 -6.24 10.04 13.16
N LYS A 45 -5.68 11.03 12.48
CA LYS A 45 -6.31 12.33 12.30
C LYS A 45 -7.25 12.27 11.10
N ILE A 46 -8.48 12.70 11.29
CA ILE A 46 -9.45 12.83 10.22
C ILE A 46 -9.56 14.33 9.96
N GLU A 47 -8.88 14.77 8.92
CA GLU A 47 -8.78 16.20 8.56
C GLU A 47 -9.97 16.69 7.71
N LYS A 48 -10.72 15.74 7.13
CA LYS A 48 -11.86 16.06 6.25
C LYS A 48 -13.19 15.81 6.96
N GLU A 49 -14.13 16.70 6.77
CA GLU A 49 -15.52 16.46 7.19
C GLU A 49 -16.23 15.54 6.20
N TYR A 50 -16.87 14.50 6.74
CA TYR A 50 -17.68 13.54 5.99
C TYR A 50 -19.12 13.54 6.53
N LYS A 51 -20.09 13.13 5.70
CA LYS A 51 -21.47 12.92 6.17
C LYS A 51 -21.61 11.77 7.17
N PHE A 52 -20.64 10.87 7.23
CA PHE A 52 -20.54 9.79 8.21
C PHE A 52 -19.58 10.14 9.34
N LYS A 53 -19.77 9.52 10.52
CA LYS A 53 -18.90 9.73 11.67
C LYS A 53 -17.87 8.61 11.78
N VAL A 54 -16.61 8.98 11.97
CA VAL A 54 -15.51 8.04 12.21
C VAL A 54 -15.12 8.06 13.67
N PHE A 55 -15.09 6.88 14.29
CA PHE A 55 -14.74 6.68 15.70
C PHE A 55 -13.48 5.84 15.80
N THR A 56 -12.52 6.30 16.58
CA THR A 56 -11.31 5.54 16.87
C THR A 56 -11.49 4.68 18.11
N ILE A 57 -10.92 3.50 18.10
CA ILE A 57 -10.87 2.56 19.21
C ILE A 57 -9.42 2.19 19.47
N ASP A 58 -8.98 2.29 20.72
CA ASP A 58 -7.66 1.82 21.12
C ASP A 58 -7.53 0.31 20.87
N LYS A 59 -6.39 -0.09 20.30
CA LYS A 59 -6.12 -1.49 19.93
C LYS A 59 -6.06 -2.46 21.11
N TYR A 60 -5.93 -1.95 22.34
CA TYR A 60 -5.89 -2.75 23.56
C TYR A 60 -7.21 -2.72 24.34
N ASP A 61 -8.19 -1.89 23.92
CA ASP A 61 -9.54 -1.88 24.53
C ASP A 61 -10.37 -3.05 23.98
N PHE A 62 -9.98 -4.28 24.36
CA PHE A 62 -10.65 -5.51 23.92
C PHE A 62 -12.16 -5.54 24.21
N PRO A 63 -12.64 -5.12 25.40
CA PRO A 63 -14.09 -5.09 25.66
C PRO A 63 -14.83 -4.21 24.66
N LYS A 64 -14.33 -3.00 24.38
CA LYS A 64 -14.92 -2.07 23.42
C LYS A 64 -14.86 -2.60 21.99
N ILE A 65 -13.74 -3.23 21.59
CA ILE A 65 -13.58 -3.88 20.29
C ILE A 65 -14.64 -4.98 20.12
N ILE A 66 -14.79 -5.89 21.09
CA ILE A 66 -15.74 -7.01 21.03
C ILE A 66 -17.17 -6.49 20.94
N ASN A 67 -17.55 -5.54 21.82
CA ASN A 67 -18.88 -4.97 21.81
C ASN A 67 -19.19 -4.23 20.49
N THR A 68 -18.21 -3.51 19.94
CA THR A 68 -18.38 -2.83 18.66
C THR A 68 -18.57 -3.86 17.54
N ILE A 69 -17.72 -4.90 17.45
CA ILE A 69 -17.84 -5.94 16.40
C ILE A 69 -19.17 -6.69 16.51
N LYS A 70 -19.69 -6.91 17.72
CA LYS A 70 -21.01 -7.49 17.92
C LYS A 70 -22.13 -6.67 17.27
N ASP A 71 -21.97 -5.35 17.17
CA ASP A 71 -23.01 -4.40 16.78
C ASP A 71 -22.84 -3.84 15.35
N ILE A 72 -21.79 -4.22 14.61
CA ILE A 72 -21.60 -3.79 13.22
C ILE A 72 -22.44 -4.57 12.22
N ASP A 73 -22.66 -3.96 11.05
CA ASP A 73 -23.27 -4.63 9.88
C ASP A 73 -22.20 -5.28 9.00
N LEU A 74 -21.04 -4.63 8.84
CA LEU A 74 -19.97 -5.05 7.96
C LEU A 74 -18.59 -4.82 8.59
N MET A 75 -17.70 -5.81 8.48
CA MET A 75 -16.29 -5.64 8.76
C MET A 75 -15.51 -5.57 7.45
N ILE A 76 -14.62 -4.58 7.32
CA ILE A 76 -13.78 -4.42 6.13
C ILE A 76 -12.30 -4.43 6.52
N TYR A 77 -11.52 -5.32 5.92
CA TYR A 77 -10.06 -5.26 5.93
C TYR A 77 -9.62 -4.38 4.76
N GLY A 78 -9.26 -3.14 5.06
CA GLY A 78 -9.10 -2.05 4.09
C GLY A 78 -7.72 -1.93 3.47
N GLY A 79 -7.16 -3.03 2.99
CA GLY A 79 -5.91 -3.05 2.23
C GLY A 79 -4.69 -3.51 3.02
N GLY A 80 -3.60 -3.69 2.30
CA GLY A 80 -2.31 -4.10 2.86
C GLY A 80 -2.08 -5.62 2.94
N ASN A 81 -1.11 -6.01 3.75
CA ASN A 81 -0.78 -7.41 4.07
C ASN A 81 -1.03 -7.65 5.56
N LEU A 82 -2.26 -7.59 6.02
CA LEU A 82 -2.59 -7.70 7.44
C LEU A 82 -2.46 -9.15 7.94
N LEU A 83 -2.91 -10.10 7.13
CA LEU A 83 -2.87 -11.53 7.43
C LEU A 83 -1.59 -12.16 6.88
N GLN A 84 -0.46 -11.91 7.55
CA GLN A 84 0.86 -12.46 7.23
C GLN A 84 1.70 -12.64 8.50
N SER A 85 2.68 -13.54 8.50
CA SER A 85 3.55 -13.80 9.66
C SER A 85 5.05 -13.60 9.34
N GLU A 86 5.35 -12.83 8.30
CA GLU A 86 6.73 -12.52 7.90
C GLU A 86 7.40 -11.59 8.90
N THR A 87 6.69 -10.53 9.28
CA THR A 87 7.18 -9.49 10.20
C THR A 87 6.92 -9.86 11.66
N SER A 88 5.72 -10.36 11.98
CA SER A 88 5.32 -10.66 13.35
C SER A 88 4.16 -11.65 13.40
N LEU A 89 4.34 -12.74 14.17
CA LEU A 89 3.24 -13.65 14.50
C LEU A 89 2.18 -12.95 15.38
N LYS A 90 2.60 -12.07 16.29
CA LYS A 90 1.67 -11.31 17.15
C LYS A 90 0.72 -10.45 16.33
N SER A 91 1.24 -9.78 15.28
CA SER A 91 0.41 -8.99 14.37
C SER A 91 -0.62 -9.86 13.64
N PHE A 92 -0.21 -11.03 13.11
CA PHE A 92 -1.15 -11.98 12.50
C PHE A 92 -2.24 -12.41 13.48
N LEU A 93 -1.86 -12.79 14.71
CA LEU A 93 -2.81 -13.24 15.74
C LEU A 93 -3.82 -12.17 16.12
N TYR A 94 -3.40 -10.90 16.15
CA TYR A 94 -4.28 -9.78 16.40
C TYR A 94 -5.37 -9.64 15.32
N TYR A 95 -4.99 -9.65 14.05
CA TYR A 95 -5.97 -9.57 12.95
C TYR A 95 -6.84 -10.83 12.84
N ASP A 96 -6.28 -12.01 13.12
CA ASP A 96 -7.06 -13.27 13.22
C ASP A 96 -8.05 -13.26 14.39
N PHE A 97 -7.71 -12.62 15.51
CA PHE A 97 -8.61 -12.43 16.65
C PHE A 97 -9.82 -11.56 16.23
N LEU A 98 -9.61 -10.41 15.60
CA LEU A 98 -10.69 -9.56 15.10
C LEU A 98 -11.60 -10.32 14.13
N PHE A 99 -11.01 -11.06 13.20
CA PHE A 99 -11.74 -11.92 12.27
C PHE A 99 -12.56 -12.97 13.00
N SER A 100 -11.99 -13.61 14.02
CA SER A 100 -12.64 -14.68 14.77
C SER A 100 -13.86 -14.19 15.54
N ILE A 101 -13.79 -12.97 16.11
CA ILE A 101 -14.94 -12.32 16.75
C ILE A 101 -16.03 -12.04 15.73
N ALA A 102 -15.70 -11.42 14.59
CA ALA A 102 -16.67 -11.11 13.55
C ALA A 102 -17.34 -12.41 13.01
N LYS A 103 -16.56 -13.47 12.83
CA LYS A 103 -17.06 -14.80 12.46
C LYS A 103 -18.00 -15.38 13.53
N HIS A 104 -17.65 -15.27 14.82
CA HIS A 104 -18.49 -15.75 15.93
C HIS A 104 -19.87 -15.08 15.90
N TYR A 105 -19.91 -13.78 15.68
CA TYR A 105 -21.17 -13.02 15.53
C TYR A 105 -21.76 -13.07 14.12
N LYS A 106 -21.30 -13.99 13.25
CA LYS A 106 -21.81 -14.23 11.89
C LYS A 106 -21.85 -12.97 11.01
N LYS A 107 -20.88 -12.05 11.18
CA LYS A 107 -20.79 -10.81 10.39
C LYS A 107 -20.34 -11.08 8.98
N ASN A 108 -20.78 -10.24 8.04
CA ASN A 108 -20.18 -10.19 6.71
C ASN A 108 -18.80 -9.54 6.82
N ILE A 109 -17.82 -10.10 6.11
CA ILE A 109 -16.45 -9.63 6.11
C ILE A 109 -16.01 -9.40 4.67
N LEU A 110 -15.41 -8.24 4.41
CA LEU A 110 -14.90 -7.88 3.10
C LEU A 110 -13.38 -7.64 3.16
N PHE A 111 -12.63 -8.31 2.31
CA PHE A 111 -11.24 -8.01 2.05
C PHE A 111 -11.15 -7.07 0.85
N VAL A 112 -10.58 -5.88 1.06
CA VAL A 112 -10.38 -4.90 -0.01
C VAL A 112 -8.89 -4.74 -0.21
N SER A 113 -8.40 -5.02 -1.42
CA SER A 113 -6.98 -4.84 -1.78
C SER A 113 -6.00 -5.56 -0.83
N GLN A 114 -6.44 -6.70 -0.25
CA GLN A 114 -5.58 -7.50 0.60
C GLN A 114 -4.58 -8.31 -0.23
N GLY A 115 -3.33 -8.38 0.26
CA GLY A 115 -2.35 -9.36 -0.18
C GLY A 115 -2.03 -10.34 0.94
N PHE A 116 -1.73 -11.58 0.59
CA PHE A 116 -1.21 -12.55 1.55
C PHE A 116 0.30 -12.60 1.45
N GLY A 117 0.98 -12.14 2.50
CA GLY A 117 2.44 -12.12 2.59
C GLY A 117 3.06 -13.52 2.74
N HIS A 118 4.34 -13.53 3.06
CA HIS A 118 5.03 -14.76 3.40
C HIS A 118 4.62 -15.27 4.78
N PHE A 119 4.48 -16.59 4.93
CA PHE A 119 4.15 -17.24 6.19
C PHE A 119 5.34 -18.00 6.74
N LYS A 120 6.07 -17.42 7.70
CA LYS A 120 7.14 -18.10 8.43
C LYS A 120 6.60 -19.19 9.37
N HIS A 121 5.34 -19.04 9.84
CA HIS A 121 4.72 -19.92 10.82
C HIS A 121 3.63 -20.79 10.18
N LYS A 122 3.79 -22.12 10.27
CA LYS A 122 2.77 -23.10 9.78
C LYS A 122 1.39 -22.88 10.39
N TYR A 123 1.34 -22.46 11.67
CA TYR A 123 0.08 -22.13 12.33
C TYR A 123 -0.69 -21.01 11.61
N ALA A 124 -0.02 -19.89 11.30
CA ALA A 124 -0.65 -18.77 10.62
C ALA A 124 -1.21 -19.17 9.24
N LEU A 125 -0.47 -20.02 8.52
CA LEU A 125 -0.96 -20.56 7.22
C LEU A 125 -2.19 -21.46 7.40
N LYS A 126 -2.22 -22.32 8.44
CA LYS A 126 -3.42 -23.14 8.76
C LYS A 126 -4.61 -22.27 9.13
N ARG A 127 -4.38 -21.19 9.87
CA ARG A 127 -5.45 -20.22 10.23
C ARG A 127 -5.97 -19.49 9.00
N LEU A 128 -5.09 -19.00 8.12
CA LEU A 128 -5.51 -18.36 6.85
C LEU A 128 -6.42 -19.28 6.03
N LYS A 129 -6.09 -20.58 5.91
CA LYS A 129 -6.96 -21.56 5.23
C LYS A 129 -8.36 -21.64 5.83
N LYS A 130 -8.48 -21.56 7.18
CA LYS A 130 -9.77 -21.55 7.87
C LYS A 130 -10.54 -20.24 7.68
N ILE A 131 -9.82 -19.11 7.62
CA ILE A 131 -10.36 -17.78 7.32
C ILE A 131 -11.01 -17.80 5.92
N LEU A 132 -10.26 -18.24 4.90
CA LEU A 132 -10.69 -18.24 3.50
C LEU A 132 -11.90 -19.15 3.21
N LYS A 133 -12.19 -20.11 4.08
CA LYS A 133 -13.37 -20.99 3.99
C LYS A 133 -14.64 -20.38 4.62
N TYR A 134 -14.57 -19.18 5.19
CA TYR A 134 -15.74 -18.58 5.81
C TYR A 134 -16.74 -18.11 4.74
N LYS A 135 -17.97 -18.63 4.77
CA LYS A 135 -18.98 -18.39 3.74
C LYS A 135 -19.40 -16.92 3.58
N ARG A 136 -19.26 -16.10 4.64
CA ARG A 136 -19.60 -14.68 4.63
C ARG A 136 -18.35 -13.79 4.47
N LEU A 137 -17.26 -14.34 3.93
CA LEU A 137 -16.06 -13.61 3.54
C LEU A 137 -16.06 -13.44 2.03
N PHE A 138 -15.94 -12.19 1.60
CA PHE A 138 -15.82 -11.77 0.21
C PHE A 138 -14.53 -10.97 0.07
N GLY A 139 -14.00 -10.85 -1.13
CA GLY A 139 -12.78 -10.05 -1.24
C GLY A 139 -12.31 -9.76 -2.64
N ILE A 140 -11.64 -8.62 -2.76
CA ILE A 140 -10.88 -8.21 -3.92
C ILE A 140 -9.41 -8.18 -3.48
N LEU A 141 -8.58 -9.00 -4.12
CA LEU A 141 -7.20 -9.21 -3.74
C LEU A 141 -6.28 -8.52 -4.73
N ARG A 142 -5.22 -7.86 -4.23
CA ARG A 142 -4.40 -6.97 -5.05
C ARG A 142 -3.31 -7.64 -5.87
N ASP A 143 -3.06 -8.93 -5.65
CA ASP A 143 -2.07 -9.68 -6.41
C ASP A 143 -2.57 -11.07 -6.79
N GLU A 144 -2.14 -11.54 -7.95
CA GLU A 144 -2.60 -12.80 -8.51
C GLU A 144 -2.25 -14.02 -7.66
N THR A 145 -1.11 -13.99 -6.96
CA THR A 145 -0.72 -15.09 -6.06
C THR A 145 -1.71 -15.22 -4.91
N SER A 146 -2.09 -14.10 -4.30
CA SER A 146 -3.08 -14.05 -3.23
C SER A 146 -4.46 -14.49 -3.73
N TYR A 147 -4.86 -14.01 -4.91
CA TYR A 147 -6.13 -14.36 -5.54
C TYR A 147 -6.21 -15.87 -5.84
N ARG A 148 -5.23 -16.43 -6.55
CA ARG A 148 -5.20 -17.86 -6.87
C ARG A 148 -5.20 -18.73 -5.61
N TYR A 149 -4.52 -18.27 -4.55
CA TYR A 149 -4.52 -18.98 -3.28
C TYR A 149 -5.91 -18.96 -2.62
N ALA A 150 -6.58 -17.81 -2.54
CA ALA A 150 -7.91 -17.68 -1.95
C ALA A 150 -8.98 -18.46 -2.73
N LYS A 151 -8.92 -18.41 -4.06
CA LYS A 151 -9.85 -19.07 -4.98
C LYS A 151 -9.93 -20.60 -4.78
N ARG A 152 -8.86 -21.22 -4.23
CA ARG A 152 -8.87 -22.66 -3.87
C ARG A 152 -9.83 -23.00 -2.73
N TYR A 153 -10.26 -22.00 -1.94
CA TYR A 153 -11.09 -22.21 -0.75
C TYR A 153 -12.48 -21.62 -0.87
N SER A 154 -12.69 -20.64 -1.72
CA SER A 154 -13.98 -19.99 -1.94
C SER A 154 -14.06 -19.32 -3.31
N GLY A 155 -15.25 -19.27 -3.89
CA GLY A 155 -15.57 -18.51 -5.10
C GLY A 155 -15.72 -16.99 -4.87
N ASN A 156 -15.80 -16.54 -3.63
CA ASN A 156 -16.14 -15.16 -3.24
C ASN A 156 -14.97 -14.17 -3.38
N PHE A 157 -13.94 -14.50 -4.16
CA PHE A 157 -12.77 -13.65 -4.34
C PHE A 157 -12.59 -13.27 -5.79
N GLU A 158 -12.21 -12.01 -6.01
CA GLU A 158 -11.85 -11.45 -7.30
C GLU A 158 -10.42 -10.89 -7.28
N LEU A 159 -9.81 -10.84 -8.45
CA LEU A 159 -8.55 -10.14 -8.64
C LEU A 159 -8.82 -8.66 -8.84
N GLY A 160 -8.03 -7.83 -8.20
CA GLY A 160 -8.00 -6.39 -8.34
C GLY A 160 -6.56 -5.87 -8.26
N THR A 161 -6.42 -4.64 -7.80
CA THR A 161 -5.12 -4.00 -7.59
C THR A 161 -5.06 -3.26 -6.26
N ASP A 162 -3.93 -2.59 -5.97
CA ASP A 162 -3.78 -1.76 -4.78
C ASP A 162 -4.56 -0.45 -4.92
N ILE A 163 -5.45 -0.18 -3.95
CA ILE A 163 -6.35 0.97 -3.98
C ILE A 163 -5.77 2.24 -3.34
N GLY A 164 -4.55 2.21 -2.82
CA GLY A 164 -4.01 3.31 -2.01
C GLY A 164 -4.02 4.68 -2.69
N VAL A 165 -4.04 4.72 -4.01
CA VAL A 165 -4.04 5.98 -4.78
C VAL A 165 -5.44 6.47 -5.20
N ILE A 166 -6.52 5.79 -4.83
CA ILE A 166 -7.91 6.22 -5.12
C ILE A 166 -8.21 7.60 -4.50
N LYS A 167 -7.60 7.92 -3.36
CA LYS A 167 -7.73 9.25 -2.73
C LYS A 167 -7.37 10.42 -3.67
N TYR A 168 -6.58 10.16 -4.69
CA TYR A 168 -6.13 11.15 -5.67
C TYR A 168 -6.95 11.14 -6.98
N LYS A 169 -7.97 10.31 -7.09
CA LYS A 169 -8.78 10.09 -8.30
C LYS A 169 -9.28 11.39 -8.95
N ASN A 170 -9.61 12.41 -8.15
CA ASN A 170 -10.14 13.68 -8.63
C ASN A 170 -9.07 14.77 -8.72
N ILE A 171 -7.78 14.44 -8.58
CA ILE A 171 -6.68 15.40 -8.65
C ILE A 171 -5.97 15.22 -9.99
N ILE A 172 -5.86 16.30 -10.74
CA ILE A 172 -5.09 16.32 -11.97
C ILE A 172 -3.65 16.65 -11.63
N PHE A 173 -2.76 15.71 -11.89
CA PHE A 173 -1.32 15.91 -11.72
C PHE A 173 -0.69 16.25 -13.05
N LYS A 174 0.12 17.31 -13.07
CA LYS A 174 0.94 17.68 -14.22
C LYS A 174 2.38 17.26 -13.95
N LYS A 175 2.90 16.37 -14.78
CA LYS A 175 4.33 16.05 -14.77
C LYS A 175 5.14 17.26 -15.21
N ASP A 176 6.24 17.47 -14.52
CA ASP A 176 7.24 18.48 -14.87
C ASP A 176 8.64 17.90 -14.59
N PRO A 177 9.04 16.84 -15.33
CA PRO A 177 10.30 16.15 -15.05
C PRO A 177 11.48 17.10 -15.25
N GLN A 178 12.21 17.31 -14.18
CA GLN A 178 13.50 18.00 -14.24
C GLN A 178 14.55 17.03 -14.75
N LYS A 179 15.23 17.41 -15.82
CA LYS A 179 16.26 16.58 -16.43
C LYS A 179 17.30 16.15 -15.38
N MET A 180 17.55 14.85 -15.29
CA MET A 180 18.53 14.23 -14.39
C MET A 180 18.22 14.43 -12.88
N HIS A 181 16.97 14.65 -12.51
CA HIS A 181 16.48 14.57 -11.13
C HIS A 181 15.86 13.21 -10.87
N ILE A 182 16.21 12.56 -9.78
CA ILE A 182 15.61 11.31 -9.33
C ILE A 182 15.16 11.37 -7.87
N SER A 183 14.13 10.60 -7.52
CA SER A 183 13.75 10.39 -6.14
C SER A 183 14.09 8.96 -5.70
N ILE A 184 14.55 8.84 -4.44
CA ILE A 184 14.92 7.55 -3.85
C ILE A 184 14.12 7.32 -2.57
N ILE A 185 13.36 6.21 -2.52
CA ILE A 185 12.58 5.79 -1.36
C ILE A 185 13.31 4.66 -0.66
N ILE A 186 14.04 5.01 0.40
CA ILE A 186 14.97 4.12 1.10
C ILE A 186 14.29 3.49 2.32
N LYS A 187 14.42 2.17 2.44
CA LYS A 187 14.04 1.42 3.64
C LYS A 187 15.21 0.65 4.24
N ASN A 188 16.14 0.23 3.41
CA ASN A 188 17.22 -0.66 3.82
C ASN A 188 18.57 0.05 3.68
N ARG A 189 19.46 -0.16 4.66
CA ARG A 189 20.87 0.26 4.52
C ARG A 189 21.56 -0.59 3.48
N ARG A 190 22.36 0.04 2.62
CA ARG A 190 23.16 -0.61 1.57
C ARG A 190 24.40 0.22 1.23
N ASN A 191 25.26 -0.31 0.37
CA ASN A 191 26.41 0.45 -0.12
C ASN A 191 25.98 1.46 -1.20
N TRP A 192 25.58 2.65 -0.76
CA TRP A 192 25.13 3.70 -1.66
C TRP A 192 26.26 4.30 -2.50
N ALA A 193 27.52 4.25 -2.06
CA ALA A 193 28.64 4.83 -2.82
C ALA A 193 28.70 4.26 -4.25
N LYS A 194 28.60 2.95 -4.40
CA LYS A 194 28.58 2.31 -5.73
C LYS A 194 27.36 2.74 -6.57
N ILE A 195 26.20 2.86 -5.93
CA ILE A 195 24.96 3.31 -6.61
C ILE A 195 25.09 4.77 -7.05
N LEU A 196 25.60 5.64 -6.17
CA LEU A 196 25.79 7.05 -6.47
C LEU A 196 26.80 7.24 -7.60
N TYR A 197 27.90 6.49 -7.58
CA TYR A 197 28.86 6.48 -8.69
C TYR A 197 28.20 6.15 -10.04
N ILE A 198 27.29 5.16 -10.07
CA ILE A 198 26.57 4.79 -11.29
C ILE A 198 25.61 5.91 -11.70
N LEU A 199 24.88 6.49 -10.75
CA LEU A 199 23.96 7.59 -11.03
C LEU A 199 24.70 8.83 -11.57
N GLU A 200 25.92 9.07 -11.11
CA GLU A 200 26.79 10.11 -11.64
C GLU A 200 27.21 9.82 -13.08
N GLN A 201 27.57 8.57 -13.42
CA GLN A 201 27.94 8.18 -14.79
C GLN A 201 26.79 8.39 -15.79
N ILE A 202 25.54 8.27 -15.38
CA ILE A 202 24.37 8.62 -16.20
C ILE A 202 23.95 10.09 -16.06
N ASN A 203 24.82 10.91 -15.45
CA ASN A 203 24.66 12.35 -15.30
C ASN A 203 23.45 12.78 -14.44
N VAL A 204 23.07 11.98 -13.42
CA VAL A 204 22.10 12.41 -12.41
C VAL A 204 22.63 13.63 -11.68
N LYS A 205 21.87 14.73 -11.70
CA LYS A 205 22.28 16.02 -11.14
C LYS A 205 21.66 16.34 -9.79
N ARG A 206 20.58 15.69 -9.45
CA ARG A 206 19.90 15.89 -8.18
C ARG A 206 19.22 14.60 -7.70
N ILE A 207 19.35 14.31 -6.41
CA ILE A 207 18.73 13.18 -5.75
C ILE A 207 17.88 13.69 -4.59
N THR A 208 16.60 13.26 -4.51
CA THR A 208 15.74 13.57 -3.37
C THR A 208 15.38 12.29 -2.62
N PRO A 209 15.88 12.11 -1.38
CA PRO A 209 15.44 11.03 -0.50
C PRO A 209 14.00 11.27 -0.04
N ILE A 210 13.14 10.24 -0.17
CA ILE A 210 11.76 10.29 0.25
C ILE A 210 11.51 9.31 1.40
N VAL A 211 10.84 9.79 2.44
CA VAL A 211 10.46 9.06 3.65
C VAL A 211 8.97 8.75 3.60
N LEU A 212 8.58 7.49 3.39
CA LEU A 212 7.19 7.08 3.41
C LEU A 212 6.72 6.60 4.80
N ASN A 213 7.61 6.01 5.57
CA ASN A 213 7.34 5.62 6.95
C ASN A 213 8.26 6.39 7.89
N LYS A 214 7.72 7.43 8.54
CA LYS A 214 8.52 8.33 9.38
C LYS A 214 9.25 7.61 10.51
N SER A 215 8.67 6.55 11.07
CA SER A 215 9.28 5.81 12.19
C SER A 215 10.40 4.85 11.78
N GLN A 216 10.44 4.42 10.51
CA GLN A 216 11.41 3.45 10.03
C GLN A 216 12.42 4.04 9.05
N ASP A 217 11.95 4.89 8.13
CA ASP A 217 12.76 5.35 7.00
C ASP A 217 13.56 6.62 7.32
N SER A 218 13.09 7.45 8.28
CA SER A 218 13.72 8.75 8.56
C SER A 218 15.19 8.63 8.89
N ILE A 219 15.56 7.75 9.81
CA ILE A 219 16.95 7.58 10.25
C ILE A 219 17.85 7.21 9.06
N ILE A 220 17.39 6.28 8.22
CA ILE A 220 18.18 5.80 7.07
C ILE A 220 18.30 6.89 6.00
N ALA A 221 17.23 7.64 5.75
CA ALA A 221 17.26 8.75 4.79
C ALA A 221 18.15 9.90 5.26
N TYR A 222 18.17 10.21 6.57
CA TYR A 222 19.07 11.19 7.15
C TYR A 222 20.54 10.72 7.12
N GLU A 223 20.82 9.47 7.50
CA GLU A 223 22.17 8.88 7.40
C GLU A 223 22.68 8.95 5.95
N PHE A 224 21.82 8.67 4.98
CA PHE A 224 22.16 8.78 3.57
C PHE A 224 22.48 10.22 3.17
N PHE A 225 21.62 11.17 3.54
CA PHE A 225 21.81 12.60 3.26
C PHE A 225 23.12 13.10 3.90
N GLU A 226 23.30 12.93 5.21
CA GLU A 226 24.48 13.43 5.93
C GLU A 226 25.80 12.86 5.38
N LYS A 227 25.77 11.60 4.95
CA LYS A 227 26.99 10.96 4.44
C LYS A 227 27.42 11.46 3.07
N TYR A 228 26.48 11.85 2.21
CA TYR A 228 26.78 12.08 0.79
C TYR A 228 26.43 13.49 0.29
N LYS A 229 25.89 14.38 1.13
CA LYS A 229 25.45 15.74 0.75
C LYS A 229 26.54 16.61 0.18
N ASP A 230 27.81 16.39 0.58
CA ASP A 230 28.97 17.15 0.14
C ASP A 230 29.64 16.56 -1.12
N GLU A 231 29.29 15.31 -1.48
CA GLU A 231 29.82 14.62 -2.66
C GLU A 231 28.92 14.78 -3.88
N ILE A 232 27.60 14.78 -3.66
CA ILE A 232 26.58 14.81 -4.71
C ILE A 232 25.45 15.73 -4.27
N ASN A 233 24.80 16.41 -5.21
CA ASN A 233 23.64 17.26 -4.93
C ASN A 233 22.43 16.44 -4.46
N ILE A 234 22.39 16.19 -3.15
CA ILE A 234 21.29 15.48 -2.47
C ILE A 234 20.46 16.50 -1.70
N SER A 235 19.15 16.50 -1.95
CA SER A 235 18.22 17.33 -1.19
C SER A 235 17.97 16.76 0.20
N PHE A 236 17.58 17.63 1.13
CA PHE A 236 17.11 17.19 2.44
C PHE A 236 15.92 16.19 2.31
N PRO A 237 15.85 15.13 3.15
CA PRO A 237 14.82 14.12 3.06
C PRO A 237 13.40 14.67 3.19
N VAL A 238 12.51 14.25 2.32
CA VAL A 238 11.11 14.72 2.23
C VAL A 238 10.16 13.71 2.83
N SER A 239 9.28 14.14 3.75
CA SER A 239 8.33 13.27 4.46
C SER A 239 6.88 13.77 4.48
N GLU A 240 6.62 14.96 3.94
CA GLU A 240 5.28 15.53 3.82
C GLU A 240 4.64 15.09 2.49
N GLU A 241 3.41 14.64 2.52
CA GLU A 241 2.72 14.06 1.38
C GLU A 241 2.77 14.94 0.12
N ASN A 242 2.38 16.21 0.23
CA ASN A 242 2.38 17.13 -0.91
C ASN A 242 3.78 17.35 -1.51
N LYS A 243 4.81 17.39 -0.65
CA LYS A 243 6.20 17.49 -1.09
C LYS A 243 6.68 16.21 -1.75
N ILE A 244 6.25 15.03 -1.24
CA ILE A 244 6.53 13.73 -1.85
C ILE A 244 5.94 13.66 -3.26
N LEU A 245 4.67 14.02 -3.42
CA LEU A 245 4.00 14.06 -4.73
C LEU A 245 4.76 14.98 -5.70
N TYR A 246 5.13 16.16 -5.23
CA TYR A 246 5.85 17.16 -6.02
C TYR A 246 7.25 16.66 -6.46
N GLU A 247 8.03 16.07 -5.56
CA GLU A 247 9.36 15.55 -5.90
C GLU A 247 9.27 14.33 -6.85
N ILE A 248 8.27 13.44 -6.66
CA ILE A 248 8.06 12.34 -7.61
C ILE A 248 7.70 12.88 -9.00
N LEU A 249 6.78 13.84 -9.11
CA LEU A 249 6.37 14.42 -10.40
C LEU A 249 7.52 15.11 -11.14
N LYS A 250 8.51 15.63 -10.41
CA LYS A 250 9.72 16.23 -10.97
C LYS A 250 10.80 15.21 -11.32
N SER A 251 10.69 14.00 -10.83
CA SER A 251 11.69 12.97 -11.07
C SER A 251 11.59 12.40 -12.48
N GLU A 252 12.73 12.16 -13.09
CA GLU A 252 12.86 11.42 -14.34
C GLU A 252 12.49 9.95 -14.12
N PHE A 253 12.95 9.40 -12.99
CA PHE A 253 12.50 8.10 -12.48
C PHE A 253 12.66 8.02 -10.96
N VAL A 254 12.09 6.98 -10.37
CA VAL A 254 12.13 6.71 -8.93
C VAL A 254 12.80 5.37 -8.66
N ILE A 255 13.62 5.29 -7.62
CA ILE A 255 14.11 4.02 -7.05
C ILE A 255 13.37 3.77 -5.74
N SER A 256 12.68 2.65 -5.59
CA SER A 256 11.85 2.43 -4.41
C SER A 256 12.02 1.08 -3.73
N ASP A 257 12.30 1.11 -2.43
CA ASP A 257 12.23 -0.07 -1.55
C ASP A 257 10.79 -0.36 -1.09
N ARG A 258 9.90 0.64 -1.13
CA ARG A 258 8.52 0.58 -0.61
C ARG A 258 7.51 0.35 -1.71
N LEU A 259 6.56 -0.58 -1.49
CA LEU A 259 5.50 -0.85 -2.47
C LEU A 259 4.71 0.41 -2.83
N HIS A 260 4.22 1.14 -1.83
CA HIS A 260 3.39 2.31 -2.09
C HIS A 260 4.16 3.47 -2.73
N GLY A 261 5.49 3.54 -2.57
CA GLY A 261 6.32 4.44 -3.35
C GLY A 261 6.27 4.10 -4.85
N GLY A 262 6.36 2.82 -5.18
CA GLY A 262 6.23 2.36 -6.56
C GLY A 262 4.81 2.53 -7.12
N ILE A 263 3.78 2.22 -6.34
CA ILE A 263 2.36 2.41 -6.74
C ILE A 263 2.08 3.90 -7.00
N LEU A 264 2.57 4.77 -6.13
CA LEU A 264 2.40 6.22 -6.28
C LEU A 264 3.12 6.73 -7.55
N SER A 265 4.37 6.32 -7.75
CA SER A 265 5.14 6.68 -8.96
C SER A 265 4.42 6.21 -10.23
N LEU A 266 3.95 4.96 -10.23
CA LEU A 266 3.20 4.39 -11.36
C LEU A 266 1.91 5.17 -11.64
N TYR A 267 1.15 5.52 -10.60
CA TYR A 267 -0.06 6.32 -10.73
C TYR A 267 0.22 7.71 -11.31
N LEU A 268 1.27 8.36 -10.82
CA LEU A 268 1.72 9.67 -11.30
C LEU A 268 2.40 9.60 -12.69
N GLY A 269 2.57 8.41 -13.25
CA GLY A 269 3.17 8.18 -14.56
C GLY A 269 4.69 8.39 -14.59
N VAL A 270 5.36 8.27 -13.44
CA VAL A 270 6.82 8.38 -13.34
C VAL A 270 7.43 6.97 -13.32
N PRO A 271 8.40 6.67 -14.20
CA PRO A 271 9.08 5.39 -14.22
C PRO A 271 9.67 5.03 -12.86
N VAL A 272 9.60 3.74 -12.49
CA VAL A 272 10.09 3.30 -11.18
C VAL A 272 10.87 2.01 -11.28
N ILE A 273 11.96 1.92 -10.52
CA ILE A 273 12.76 0.72 -10.29
C ILE A 273 12.46 0.23 -8.88
N MET A 274 12.05 -1.04 -8.74
CA MET A 274 11.56 -1.57 -7.47
C MET A 274 12.53 -2.54 -6.82
N TYR A 275 12.74 -2.39 -5.50
CA TYR A 275 13.42 -3.43 -4.74
C TYR A 275 12.65 -4.75 -4.79
N LYS A 276 13.36 -5.84 -5.17
CA LYS A 276 12.78 -7.17 -5.39
C LYS A 276 12.57 -7.93 -4.08
N ASN A 277 11.50 -7.63 -3.37
CA ASN A 277 10.95 -8.50 -2.34
C ASN A 277 9.66 -9.18 -2.84
N GLN A 278 9.17 -10.18 -2.13
CA GLN A 278 7.98 -10.92 -2.57
C GLN A 278 6.76 -10.03 -2.79
N LYS A 279 6.53 -9.04 -1.90
CA LYS A 279 5.37 -8.13 -1.96
C LYS A 279 5.44 -7.28 -3.23
N ASN A 280 6.55 -6.59 -3.45
CA ASN A 280 6.76 -5.73 -4.61
C ASN A 280 6.69 -6.54 -5.91
N TYR A 281 7.38 -7.68 -5.94
CA TYR A 281 7.41 -8.56 -7.11
C TYR A 281 6.00 -9.03 -7.51
N ARG A 282 5.21 -9.56 -6.56
CA ARG A 282 3.85 -10.06 -6.83
C ARG A 282 2.93 -8.97 -7.37
N VAL A 283 2.91 -7.80 -6.71
CA VAL A 283 2.02 -6.71 -7.12
C VAL A 283 2.41 -6.18 -8.50
N PHE A 284 3.68 -5.87 -8.74
CA PHE A 284 4.11 -5.31 -10.02
C PHE A 284 3.98 -6.32 -11.17
N LYS A 285 4.26 -7.61 -10.93
CA LYS A 285 4.02 -8.68 -11.91
C LYS A 285 2.53 -8.92 -12.20
N THR A 286 1.64 -8.65 -11.24
CA THR A 286 0.20 -8.71 -11.47
C THR A 286 -0.27 -7.55 -12.35
N ILE A 287 0.26 -6.35 -12.15
CA ILE A 287 -0.04 -5.18 -12.99
C ILE A 287 0.48 -5.40 -14.42
N ASN A 288 1.72 -5.81 -14.54
CA ASN A 288 2.34 -6.15 -15.82
C ASN A 288 3.35 -7.29 -15.66
N ASN A 289 3.08 -8.43 -16.29
CA ASN A 289 3.94 -9.61 -16.25
C ASN A 289 5.32 -9.40 -16.92
N GLU A 290 5.44 -8.42 -17.83
CA GLU A 290 6.70 -8.06 -18.49
C GLU A 290 7.57 -7.13 -17.63
N TYR A 291 7.02 -6.52 -16.55
CA TYR A 291 7.80 -5.63 -15.70
C TYR A 291 9.04 -6.33 -15.14
N ASN A 292 10.21 -5.79 -15.43
CA ASN A 292 11.51 -6.37 -15.10
C ASN A 292 12.49 -5.39 -14.42
N LEU A 293 12.03 -4.17 -14.11
CA LEU A 293 12.84 -3.14 -13.44
C LEU A 293 12.92 -3.40 -11.92
N PHE A 294 13.44 -4.59 -11.57
CA PHE A 294 13.67 -4.98 -10.20
C PHE A 294 15.15 -5.04 -9.87
N PHE A 295 15.50 -4.74 -8.62
CA PHE A 295 16.85 -4.89 -8.11
C PHE A 295 16.85 -5.54 -6.71
N LYS A 296 17.91 -6.28 -6.39
CA LYS A 296 18.24 -6.79 -5.05
C LYS A 296 19.56 -6.23 -4.56
N ASP A 297 20.49 -6.06 -5.45
CA ASP A 297 21.84 -5.57 -5.24
C ASP A 297 22.19 -4.46 -6.23
N GLU A 298 23.41 -3.99 -6.20
CA GLU A 298 23.89 -2.89 -7.03
C GLU A 298 23.98 -3.29 -8.52
N GLU A 299 24.29 -4.54 -8.83
CA GLU A 299 24.41 -5.03 -10.21
C GLU A 299 23.03 -5.13 -10.89
N ASP A 300 22.04 -5.67 -10.17
CA ASP A 300 20.65 -5.66 -10.60
C ASP A 300 20.15 -4.22 -10.86
N LEU A 301 20.55 -3.26 -10.00
CA LEU A 301 20.15 -1.86 -10.16
C LEU A 301 20.72 -1.22 -11.41
N ILE A 302 21.99 -1.47 -11.72
CA ILE A 302 22.62 -1.01 -12.97
C ILE A 302 21.84 -1.55 -14.17
N GLY A 303 21.56 -2.87 -14.16
CA GLY A 303 20.80 -3.51 -15.23
C GLY A 303 19.35 -3.00 -15.34
N ALA A 304 18.73 -2.55 -14.25
CA ALA A 304 17.43 -1.94 -14.28
C ALA A 304 17.46 -0.49 -14.80
N ILE A 305 18.47 0.29 -14.42
CA ILE A 305 18.67 1.67 -14.91
C ILE A 305 18.89 1.66 -16.43
N SER A 306 19.72 0.75 -16.95
CA SER A 306 19.98 0.69 -18.40
C SER A 306 18.72 0.36 -19.23
N LYS A 307 17.73 -0.28 -18.63
CA LYS A 307 16.46 -0.68 -19.28
C LYS A 307 15.30 0.28 -19.05
N ILE A 308 15.45 1.29 -18.18
CA ILE A 308 14.31 2.10 -17.77
C ILE A 308 13.72 2.91 -18.93
N TYR A 309 14.56 3.37 -19.84
CA TYR A 309 14.15 4.16 -21.02
C TYR A 309 13.52 3.30 -22.11
N ASP A 310 13.91 2.02 -22.21
CA ASP A 310 13.38 1.08 -23.20
C ASP A 310 12.05 0.45 -22.74
N PHE A 311 11.77 0.48 -21.44
CA PHE A 311 10.56 -0.10 -20.89
C PHE A 311 9.32 0.76 -21.21
N LYS A 312 8.31 0.14 -21.81
CA LYS A 312 7.03 0.82 -22.17
C LYS A 312 6.19 1.17 -20.94
N PHE A 313 6.67 2.10 -20.13
CA PHE A 313 6.08 2.43 -18.84
C PHE A 313 4.68 3.01 -18.97
N ASN A 314 4.40 3.80 -20.00
CA ASN A 314 3.06 4.40 -20.25
C ASN A 314 1.99 3.30 -20.41
N ASN A 315 2.29 2.21 -21.12
CA ASN A 315 1.36 1.09 -21.28
C ASN A 315 1.07 0.41 -19.92
N MET A 316 2.07 0.32 -19.06
CA MET A 316 1.91 -0.23 -17.72
C MET A 316 1.07 0.70 -16.83
N GLN A 317 1.30 2.01 -16.92
CA GLN A 317 0.50 3.01 -16.21
C GLN A 317 -0.98 2.95 -16.61
N GLU A 318 -1.27 2.96 -17.89
CA GLU A 318 -2.63 2.86 -18.41
C GLU A 318 -3.33 1.59 -17.90
N LYS A 319 -2.65 0.45 -18.02
CA LYS A 319 -3.16 -0.83 -17.52
C LYS A 319 -3.42 -0.78 -16.00
N PHE A 320 -2.53 -0.15 -15.23
CA PHE A 320 -2.72 0.02 -13.80
C PHE A 320 -3.94 0.88 -13.49
N VAL A 321 -4.11 2.02 -14.15
CA VAL A 321 -5.24 2.94 -13.94
C VAL A 321 -6.56 2.26 -14.30
N ASN A 322 -6.61 1.51 -15.40
CA ASN A 322 -7.80 0.74 -15.78
C ASN A 322 -8.16 -0.31 -14.72
N ASN A 323 -7.18 -1.10 -14.27
CA ASN A 323 -7.37 -2.08 -13.19
C ASN A 323 -7.80 -1.42 -11.87
N LEU A 324 -7.28 -0.21 -11.58
CA LEU A 324 -7.64 0.57 -10.39
C LEU A 324 -9.11 1.00 -10.43
N ASN A 325 -9.58 1.52 -11.57
CA ASN A 325 -10.97 1.91 -11.75
C ASN A 325 -11.92 0.71 -11.61
N GLU A 326 -11.56 -0.42 -12.23
CA GLU A 326 -12.33 -1.66 -12.11
C GLU A 326 -12.39 -2.18 -10.67
N THR A 327 -11.24 -2.16 -9.97
CA THR A 327 -11.15 -2.54 -8.56
C THR A 327 -11.99 -1.64 -7.68
N HIS A 328 -11.97 -0.34 -7.96
CA HIS A 328 -12.78 0.66 -7.27
C HIS A 328 -14.27 0.38 -7.43
N GLU A 329 -14.76 0.20 -8.67
CA GLU A 329 -16.17 -0.09 -8.96
C GLU A 329 -16.63 -1.38 -8.27
N LYS A 330 -15.86 -2.46 -8.38
CA LYS A 330 -16.13 -3.73 -7.71
C LYS A 330 -16.21 -3.56 -6.20
N THR A 331 -15.30 -2.79 -5.62
CA THR A 331 -15.28 -2.53 -4.17
C THR A 331 -16.52 -1.77 -3.73
N VAL A 332 -16.87 -0.70 -4.43
CA VAL A 332 -18.05 0.11 -4.17
C VAL A 332 -19.32 -0.74 -4.25
N ASN A 333 -19.45 -1.57 -5.29
CA ASN A 333 -20.60 -2.44 -5.47
C ASN A 333 -20.72 -3.50 -4.36
N LEU A 334 -19.61 -4.12 -3.96
CA LEU A 334 -19.61 -5.06 -2.83
C LEU A 334 -20.01 -4.36 -1.52
N ILE A 335 -19.49 -3.18 -1.24
CA ILE A 335 -19.86 -2.42 -0.04
C ILE A 335 -21.37 -2.13 -0.05
N LYS A 336 -21.93 -1.65 -1.17
CA LYS A 336 -23.37 -1.37 -1.31
C LYS A 336 -24.23 -2.62 -1.10
N THR A 337 -23.76 -3.79 -1.54
CA THR A 337 -24.49 -5.07 -1.38
C THR A 337 -24.66 -5.47 0.09
N PHE A 338 -23.73 -5.08 0.97
CA PHE A 338 -23.75 -5.44 2.40
C PHE A 338 -24.26 -4.32 3.31
N LEU A 339 -24.52 -3.14 2.79
CA LEU A 339 -25.08 -2.00 3.50
C LEU A 339 -26.55 -1.76 3.17
#